data_cf863fa621eb65542f0ec7074e7beda8
#
_entry.id   cf863fa621eb65542f0ec7074e7beda8
#
_cell.length_a   1.000
_cell.length_b   1.000
_cell.length_c   1.000
_cell.angle_alpha   90.00
_cell.angle_beta   90.00
_cell.angle_gamma   90.00
#
_symmetry.space_group_name_H-M   'P 1'
#
loop_
_entity.id
_entity.type
_entity.pdbx_description
1 polymer ?
#
loop_
_entity_poly.entity_id
_entity_poly.type
_entity_poly.pdbx_seq_one_letter_code
_entity_poly.pdbx_strand_id
1 'polypeptide(L)'
;LNYHQKYRRSVEILGYDVLRIARSEFGSNRKNRGNRFLTVIQYCIDMALSINEAIRVCKDNARMIYVVGRESSVLGYSFCNSELIYNIGTEIFGLGLILRQERVFKNRYGKMIYEDIIHFENRKGSKTYTEQEIAEKARKIAVRMLQVKLDIVPENKNTIFLKDAIRNS
;
A
#
# COMPACT_ATOMS: atom_id res chain seq x y z
N LEU A 1 22.08 -12.11 -0.62
CA LEU A 1 21.61 -10.93 0.10
C LEU A 1 20.72 -11.38 1.24
N ASN A 2 21.08 -10.97 2.47
CA ASN A 2 20.31 -11.28 3.66
C ASN A 2 18.90 -10.69 3.48
N TYR A 3 17.87 -11.47 3.84
CA TYR A 3 16.47 -11.07 3.79
C TYR A 3 16.22 -9.68 4.42
N HIS A 4 16.89 -9.39 5.53
CA HIS A 4 16.82 -8.08 6.21
C HIS A 4 17.26 -6.92 5.34
N GLN A 5 18.36 -7.03 4.61
CA GLN A 5 18.85 -5.95 3.76
C GLN A 5 17.90 -5.65 2.60
N LYS A 6 17.27 -6.71 2.05
CA LYS A 6 16.35 -6.57 0.92
C LYS A 6 15.02 -5.94 1.32
N TYR A 7 14.55 -6.17 2.54
CA TYR A 7 13.23 -5.75 3.00
C TYR A 7 13.28 -4.87 4.26
N ARG A 8 14.36 -4.13 4.44
CA ARG A 8 14.57 -3.28 5.63
C ARG A 8 13.37 -2.36 5.92
N ARG A 9 12.87 -1.65 4.90
CA ARG A 9 11.73 -0.76 5.06
C ARG A 9 10.44 -1.48 5.41
N SER A 10 10.25 -2.66 4.85
CA SER A 10 9.10 -3.51 5.19
C SER A 10 9.13 -3.97 6.65
N VAL A 11 10.35 -4.25 7.16
CA VAL A 11 10.55 -4.58 8.57
C VAL A 11 10.24 -3.39 9.48
N GLU A 12 10.63 -2.19 9.08
CA GLU A 12 10.34 -0.96 9.82
C GLU A 12 8.84 -0.66 9.90
N ILE A 13 8.08 -1.02 8.89
CA ILE A 13 6.62 -0.79 8.87
C ILE A 13 5.84 -1.82 9.69
N LEU A 14 6.09 -3.11 9.52
CA LEU A 14 5.27 -4.16 10.14
C LEU A 14 5.92 -4.88 11.31
N GLY A 15 7.19 -4.63 11.52
CA GLY A 15 7.96 -5.37 12.50
C GLY A 15 8.47 -6.71 11.96
N TYR A 16 9.64 -7.08 12.45
CA TYR A 16 10.38 -8.24 11.92
C TYR A 16 9.69 -9.58 12.17
N ASP A 17 9.16 -9.76 13.36
CA ASP A 17 8.55 -11.04 13.75
C ASP A 17 7.32 -11.35 12.91
N VAL A 18 6.52 -10.34 12.61
CA VAL A 18 5.36 -10.46 11.73
C VAL A 18 5.76 -10.97 10.34
N LEU A 19 6.80 -10.39 9.76
CA LEU A 19 7.30 -10.79 8.45
C LEU A 19 7.93 -12.19 8.47
N ARG A 20 8.61 -12.54 9.54
CA ARG A 20 9.21 -13.87 9.75
C ARG A 20 8.12 -14.94 9.84
N ILE A 21 7.10 -14.71 10.66
CA ILE A 21 5.98 -15.62 10.81
C ILE A 21 5.23 -15.77 9.48
N ALA A 22 4.91 -14.65 8.80
CA ALA A 22 4.27 -14.69 7.50
C ALA A 22 5.02 -15.57 6.50
N ARG A 23 6.34 -15.45 6.47
CA ARG A 23 7.18 -16.27 5.59
C ARG A 23 7.19 -17.75 5.95
N SER A 24 7.24 -18.09 7.25
CA SER A 24 7.25 -19.48 7.71
C SER A 24 5.92 -20.20 7.45
N GLU A 25 4.79 -19.52 7.62
CA GLU A 25 3.47 -20.10 7.42
C GLU A 25 3.07 -20.26 5.95
N PHE A 26 3.42 -19.28 5.10
CA PHE A 26 2.99 -19.27 3.69
C PHE A 26 4.03 -19.86 2.73
N GLY A 27 5.23 -20.18 3.21
CA GLY A 27 6.27 -20.88 2.46
C GLY A 27 6.66 -20.23 1.12
N SER A 28 7.26 -21.03 0.26
CA SER A 28 7.73 -20.62 -1.08
C SER A 28 6.66 -20.73 -2.17
N ASN A 29 5.45 -21.18 -1.86
CA ASN A 29 4.41 -21.36 -2.86
C ASN A 29 3.94 -20.01 -3.41
N ARG A 30 4.10 -19.83 -4.71
CA ARG A 30 3.83 -18.59 -5.44
C ARG A 30 2.39 -18.09 -5.34
N LYS A 31 1.43 -18.94 -5.04
CA LYS A 31 0.00 -18.59 -4.90
C LYS A 31 -0.40 -18.19 -3.48
N ASN A 32 0.26 -18.72 -2.43
CA ASN A 32 -0.10 -18.55 -1.02
C ASN A 32 0.94 -17.71 -0.25
N ARG A 33 1.38 -16.70 -0.73
CA ARG A 33 2.59 -15.98 -0.51
C ARG A 33 2.71 -15.16 0.76
N GLY A 34 3.58 -15.56 1.64
CA GLY A 34 4.34 -14.62 2.46
C GLY A 34 5.03 -13.49 1.64
N ASN A 35 5.50 -13.81 0.43
CA ASN A 35 6.12 -12.82 -0.45
C ASN A 35 5.18 -11.72 -0.98
N ARG A 36 3.88 -11.97 -1.14
CA ARG A 36 2.93 -10.92 -1.56
C ARG A 36 2.62 -9.92 -0.47
N PHE A 37 2.59 -10.38 0.75
CA PHE A 37 2.44 -9.50 1.90
C PHE A 37 3.62 -8.51 1.96
N LEU A 38 4.85 -9.01 1.82
CA LEU A 38 6.04 -8.17 1.74
C LEU A 38 6.03 -7.23 0.53
N THR A 39 5.50 -7.70 -0.61
CA THR A 39 5.37 -6.88 -1.81
C THR A 39 4.38 -5.75 -1.60
N VAL A 40 3.27 -5.99 -0.90
CA VAL A 40 2.28 -4.93 -0.60
C VAL A 40 2.88 -3.89 0.32
N ILE A 41 3.60 -4.30 1.36
CA ILE A 41 4.25 -3.38 2.28
C ILE A 41 5.30 -2.55 1.56
N GLN A 42 6.14 -3.21 0.77
CA GLN A 42 7.13 -2.50 -0.04
C GLN A 42 6.47 -1.53 -1.01
N TYR A 43 5.35 -1.93 -1.63
CA TYR A 43 4.57 -1.06 -2.49
C TYR A 43 4.04 0.18 -1.76
N CYS A 44 3.51 0.01 -0.53
CA CYS A 44 3.03 1.13 0.28
C CYS A 44 4.14 2.15 0.55
N ILE A 45 5.33 1.67 0.93
CA ILE A 45 6.48 2.53 1.20
C ILE A 45 6.94 3.22 -0.07
N ASP A 46 7.13 2.46 -1.14
CA ASP A 46 7.65 2.98 -2.40
C ASP A 46 6.73 4.04 -2.98
N MET A 47 5.41 3.84 -2.87
CA MET A 47 4.43 4.83 -3.31
C MET A 47 4.45 6.09 -2.44
N ALA A 48 4.56 5.95 -1.11
CA ALA A 48 4.65 7.11 -0.22
C ALA A 48 5.94 7.91 -0.49
N LEU A 49 7.07 7.25 -0.67
CA LEU A 49 8.33 7.89 -1.03
C LEU A 49 8.26 8.56 -2.40
N SER A 50 7.64 7.90 -3.38
CA SER A 50 7.44 8.47 -4.73
C SER A 50 6.58 9.73 -4.69
N ILE A 51 5.49 9.72 -3.91
CA ILE A 51 4.64 10.90 -3.74
C ILE A 51 5.39 12.03 -3.04
N ASN A 52 6.17 11.73 -2.00
CA ASN A 52 7.00 12.71 -1.31
C ASN A 52 7.98 13.39 -2.26
N GLU A 53 8.65 12.62 -3.10
CA GLU A 53 9.61 13.14 -4.07
C GLU A 53 8.90 13.93 -5.19
N ALA A 54 7.74 13.48 -5.65
CA ALA A 54 6.95 14.22 -6.62
C ALA A 54 6.52 15.60 -6.08
N ILE A 55 6.10 15.68 -4.80
CA ILE A 55 5.77 16.95 -4.14
C ILE A 55 7.00 17.87 -4.11
N ARG A 56 8.17 17.32 -3.77
CA ARG A 56 9.41 18.10 -3.66
C ARG A 56 9.82 18.75 -4.99
N VAL A 57 9.60 18.09 -6.11
CA VAL A 57 10.01 18.57 -7.43
C VAL A 57 8.92 19.30 -8.21
N CYS A 58 7.66 19.13 -7.84
CA CYS A 58 6.54 19.79 -8.48
C CYS A 58 6.34 21.21 -7.96
N LYS A 59 5.89 22.10 -8.84
CA LYS A 59 5.49 23.46 -8.46
C LYS A 59 4.21 23.44 -7.61
N ASP A 60 3.98 24.50 -6.86
CA ASP A 60 2.69 24.77 -6.23
C ASP A 60 1.57 24.72 -7.29
N ASN A 61 0.44 24.14 -6.91
CA ASN A 61 -0.73 23.93 -7.76
C ASN A 61 -0.49 23.01 -8.98
N ALA A 62 0.63 22.29 -9.02
CA ALA A 62 0.85 21.28 -10.04
C ALA A 62 -0.16 20.15 -9.92
N ARG A 63 -0.65 19.66 -11.07
CA ARG A 63 -1.50 18.48 -11.12
C ARG A 63 -0.64 17.22 -11.16
N MET A 64 -0.90 16.31 -10.22
CA MET A 64 -0.26 15.01 -10.14
C MET A 64 -1.30 13.92 -10.43
N ILE A 65 -1.04 13.06 -11.40
CA ILE A 65 -1.99 12.04 -11.85
C ILE A 65 -1.41 10.66 -11.65
N TYR A 66 -2.11 9.83 -10.90
CA TYR A 66 -1.75 8.43 -10.63
C TYR A 66 -2.76 7.50 -11.28
N VAL A 67 -2.28 6.62 -12.15
CA VAL A 67 -3.08 5.54 -12.75
C VAL A 67 -2.68 4.25 -12.05
N VAL A 68 -3.59 3.65 -11.33
CA VAL A 68 -3.32 2.45 -10.52
C VAL A 68 -4.35 1.37 -10.75
N GLY A 69 -3.91 0.12 -10.79
CA GLY A 69 -4.84 -1.01 -10.72
C GLY A 69 -5.64 -0.93 -9.44
N ARG A 70 -6.99 -1.00 -9.54
CA ARG A 70 -7.88 -0.80 -8.39
C ARG A 70 -7.53 -1.67 -7.20
N GLU A 71 -7.28 -2.96 -7.45
CA GLU A 71 -7.12 -3.93 -6.39
C GLU A 71 -5.96 -4.91 -6.66
N SER A 72 -5.36 -5.36 -5.58
CA SER A 72 -4.42 -6.47 -5.54
C SER A 72 -4.94 -7.57 -4.62
N SER A 73 -4.61 -8.83 -4.90
CA SER A 73 -4.91 -9.93 -3.98
C SER A 73 -3.79 -10.09 -2.97
N VAL A 74 -4.11 -9.95 -1.70
CA VAL A 74 -3.22 -10.16 -0.56
C VAL A 74 -3.75 -11.30 0.28
N LEU A 75 -3.06 -12.43 0.31
CA LEU A 75 -3.47 -13.63 1.04
C LEU A 75 -4.92 -14.08 0.72
N GLY A 76 -5.36 -13.89 -0.52
CA GLY A 76 -6.72 -14.20 -0.96
C GLY A 76 -7.74 -13.09 -0.75
N TYR A 77 -7.37 -11.99 -0.09
CA TYR A 77 -8.23 -10.82 0.11
C TYR A 77 -7.93 -9.71 -0.88
N SER A 78 -8.96 -8.97 -1.27
CA SER A 78 -8.80 -7.78 -2.10
C SER A 78 -8.22 -6.64 -1.27
N PHE A 79 -7.08 -6.12 -1.71
CA PHE A 79 -6.46 -4.92 -1.17
C PHE A 79 -6.60 -3.78 -2.18
N CYS A 80 -7.24 -2.69 -1.76
CA CYS A 80 -7.54 -1.56 -2.63
C CYS A 80 -6.32 -0.64 -2.78
N ASN A 81 -5.59 -0.79 -3.89
CA ASN A 81 -4.41 0.03 -4.15
C ASN A 81 -4.76 1.50 -4.38
N SER A 82 -5.88 1.78 -5.03
CA SER A 82 -6.29 3.16 -5.29
C SER A 82 -6.66 3.91 -4.02
N GLU A 83 -7.28 3.22 -3.05
CA GLU A 83 -7.56 3.79 -1.73
C GLU A 83 -6.27 4.07 -0.96
N LEU A 84 -5.27 3.18 -1.07
CA LEU A 84 -3.96 3.41 -0.49
C LEU A 84 -3.33 4.70 -1.02
N ILE A 85 -3.28 4.88 -2.34
CA ILE A 85 -2.71 6.08 -2.97
C ILE A 85 -3.48 7.34 -2.54
N TYR A 86 -4.81 7.25 -2.50
CA TYR A 86 -5.65 8.34 -2.02
C TYR A 86 -5.32 8.74 -0.57
N ASN A 87 -5.27 7.77 0.34
CA ASN A 87 -4.99 8.02 1.75
C ASN A 87 -3.56 8.55 1.96
N ILE A 88 -2.58 8.02 1.26
CA ILE A 88 -1.19 8.53 1.31
C ILE A 88 -1.16 10.00 0.86
N GLY A 89 -1.75 10.30 -0.29
CA GLY A 89 -1.75 11.66 -0.85
C GLY A 89 -2.45 12.67 0.06
N THR A 90 -3.62 12.32 0.57
CA THR A 90 -4.44 13.25 1.36
C THR A 90 -4.05 13.31 2.83
N GLU A 91 -3.85 12.18 3.51
CA GLU A 91 -3.64 12.16 4.95
C GLU A 91 -2.18 12.43 5.34
N ILE A 92 -1.22 11.92 4.56
CA ILE A 92 0.20 12.17 4.86
C ILE A 92 0.60 13.54 4.34
N PHE A 93 0.34 13.79 3.05
CA PHE A 93 0.92 14.94 2.36
C PHE A 93 -0.03 16.14 2.22
N GLY A 94 -1.31 15.98 2.51
CA GLY A 94 -2.29 17.06 2.41
C GLY A 94 -2.60 17.50 0.97
N LEU A 95 -2.37 16.61 0.00
CA LEU A 95 -2.70 16.88 -1.40
C LEU A 95 -4.20 17.10 -1.58
N GLY A 96 -4.58 18.03 -2.44
CA GLY A 96 -5.97 18.25 -2.81
C GLY A 96 -6.44 17.18 -3.81
N LEU A 97 -7.51 16.43 -3.49
CA LEU A 97 -8.15 15.61 -4.50
C LEU A 97 -8.95 16.51 -5.46
N ILE A 98 -8.63 16.45 -6.75
CA ILE A 98 -9.39 17.15 -7.81
C ILE A 98 -10.48 16.23 -8.34
N LEU A 99 -10.10 15.00 -8.70
CA LEU A 99 -10.97 14.06 -9.40
C LEU A 99 -10.47 12.63 -9.19
N ARG A 100 -11.39 11.68 -9.11
CA ARG A 100 -11.12 10.25 -9.22
C ARG A 100 -12.00 9.67 -10.32
N GLN A 101 -11.38 9.01 -11.29
CA GLN A 101 -12.05 8.41 -12.44
C GLN A 101 -11.82 6.91 -12.44
N GLU A 102 -12.81 6.18 -12.89
CA GLU A 102 -12.71 4.75 -13.17
C GLU A 102 -12.36 4.55 -14.63
N ARG A 103 -11.43 3.65 -14.89
CA ARG A 103 -11.10 3.14 -16.21
C ARG A 103 -11.29 1.62 -16.23
N VAL A 104 -12.09 1.15 -17.18
CA VAL A 104 -12.36 -0.28 -17.35
C VAL A 104 -12.07 -0.68 -18.80
N PHE A 105 -11.30 -1.74 -18.98
CA PHE A 105 -10.98 -2.26 -20.31
C PHE A 105 -10.76 -3.78 -20.29
N LYS A 106 -10.86 -4.42 -21.43
CA LYS A 106 -10.52 -5.84 -21.58
C LYS A 106 -9.05 -6.00 -21.95
N ASN A 107 -8.36 -6.90 -21.24
CA ASN A 107 -7.02 -7.29 -21.65
C ASN A 107 -7.06 -8.22 -22.89
N ARG A 108 -5.90 -8.58 -23.42
CA ARG A 108 -5.76 -9.48 -24.58
C ARG A 108 -6.42 -10.88 -24.42
N TYR A 109 -6.74 -11.25 -23.18
CA TYR A 109 -7.40 -12.53 -22.86
C TYR A 109 -8.89 -12.37 -22.57
N GLY A 110 -9.47 -11.19 -22.86
CA GLY A 110 -10.87 -10.89 -22.62
C GLY A 110 -11.25 -10.60 -21.16
N LYS A 111 -10.29 -10.64 -20.23
CA LYS A 111 -10.52 -10.34 -18.82
C LYS A 111 -10.67 -8.84 -18.61
N MET A 112 -11.70 -8.42 -17.86
CA MET A 112 -11.88 -7.03 -17.46
C MET A 112 -10.78 -6.60 -16.48
N ILE A 113 -10.19 -5.46 -16.75
CA ILE A 113 -9.20 -4.80 -15.91
C ILE A 113 -9.80 -3.50 -15.43
N TYR A 114 -9.69 -3.26 -14.12
CA TYR A 114 -10.18 -2.06 -13.45
C TYR A 114 -9.00 -1.24 -12.95
N GLU A 115 -8.95 0.00 -13.37
CA GLU A 115 -7.97 0.98 -12.93
C GLU A 115 -8.68 2.21 -12.41
N ASP A 116 -8.08 2.88 -11.43
CA ASP A 116 -8.50 4.19 -10.98
C ASP A 116 -7.45 5.23 -11.37
N ILE A 117 -7.92 6.38 -11.84
CA ILE A 117 -7.11 7.54 -12.16
C ILE A 117 -7.38 8.59 -11.09
N ILE A 118 -6.37 8.89 -10.28
CA ILE A 118 -6.49 9.81 -9.16
C ILE A 118 -5.74 11.08 -9.52
N HIS A 119 -6.45 12.20 -9.52
CA HIS A 119 -5.91 13.52 -9.82
C HIS A 119 -5.76 14.29 -8.52
N PHE A 120 -4.53 14.58 -8.16
CA PHE A 120 -4.20 15.45 -7.03
C PHE A 120 -3.72 16.82 -7.50
N GLU A 121 -3.89 17.79 -6.62
CA GLU A 121 -3.27 19.11 -6.71
C GLU A 121 -2.21 19.22 -5.60
N ASN A 122 -0.99 19.61 -6.00
CA ASN A 122 0.07 19.95 -5.04
C ASN A 122 -0.21 21.33 -4.45
N ARG A 123 -1.00 21.38 -3.39
CA ARG A 123 -1.39 22.64 -2.75
C ARG A 123 -0.17 23.34 -2.15
N LYS A 124 -0.20 24.67 -2.16
CA LYS A 124 0.80 25.46 -1.47
C LYS A 124 0.87 25.06 0.02
N GLY A 125 2.07 24.72 0.47
CA GLY A 125 2.29 24.23 1.83
C GLY A 125 2.08 22.71 2.01
N SER A 126 1.95 21.95 0.92
CA SER A 126 2.07 20.49 0.97
C SER A 126 3.41 20.11 1.64
N LYS A 127 3.34 19.16 2.57
CA LYS A 127 4.49 18.80 3.39
C LYS A 127 5.32 17.73 2.72
N THR A 128 6.62 17.86 2.81
CA THR A 128 7.56 16.76 2.57
C THR A 128 8.07 16.24 3.91
N TYR A 129 8.47 14.98 3.93
CA TYR A 129 8.86 14.29 5.15
C TYR A 129 10.17 13.54 4.95
N THR A 130 10.85 13.25 6.04
CA THR A 130 11.96 12.31 6.07
C THR A 130 11.47 10.89 5.80
N GLU A 131 12.36 10.02 5.36
CA GLU A 131 12.03 8.61 5.08
C GLU A 131 11.44 7.91 6.31
N GLN A 132 11.94 8.21 7.50
CA GLN A 132 11.45 7.63 8.75
C GLN A 132 10.02 8.08 9.08
N GLU A 133 9.71 9.35 8.94
CA GLU A 133 8.37 9.90 9.16
C GLU A 133 7.37 9.31 8.14
N ILE A 134 7.81 9.10 6.90
CA ILE A 134 6.99 8.45 5.87
C ILE A 134 6.68 7.02 6.27
N ALA A 135 7.70 6.26 6.72
CA ALA A 135 7.53 4.88 7.15
C ALA A 135 6.49 4.75 8.27
N GLU A 136 6.59 5.60 9.30
CA GLU A 136 5.65 5.60 10.42
C GLU A 136 4.21 5.94 9.99
N LYS A 137 4.04 6.96 9.14
CA LYS A 137 2.72 7.39 8.66
C LYS A 137 2.11 6.37 7.70
N ALA A 138 2.90 5.84 6.76
CA ALA A 138 2.47 4.81 5.82
C ALA A 138 2.06 3.52 6.55
N ARG A 139 2.76 3.14 7.61
CA ARG A 139 2.40 2.04 8.48
C ARG A 139 1.00 2.19 9.08
N LYS A 140 0.69 3.35 9.68
CA LYS A 140 -0.62 3.60 10.27
C LYS A 140 -1.75 3.45 9.26
N ILE A 141 -1.56 3.95 8.04
CA ILE A 141 -2.54 3.80 6.95
C ILE A 141 -2.67 2.34 6.54
N ALA A 142 -1.57 1.63 6.31
CA ALA A 142 -1.59 0.23 5.89
C ALA A 142 -2.27 -0.67 6.93
N VAL A 143 -1.94 -0.51 8.21
CA VAL A 143 -2.55 -1.26 9.32
C VAL A 143 -4.05 -1.00 9.40
N ARG A 144 -4.48 0.26 9.33
CA ARG A 144 -5.90 0.61 9.34
C ARG A 144 -6.66 -0.01 8.16
N MET A 145 -6.10 0.05 6.96
CA MET A 145 -6.72 -0.54 5.77
C MET A 145 -6.84 -2.07 5.85
N LEU A 146 -5.84 -2.73 6.42
CA LEU A 146 -5.88 -4.17 6.68
C LEU A 146 -6.90 -4.52 7.76
N GLN A 147 -6.98 -3.73 8.84
CA GLN A 147 -7.94 -3.94 9.93
C GLN A 147 -9.38 -3.88 9.44
N VAL A 148 -9.74 -2.84 8.69
CA VAL A 148 -11.09 -2.70 8.12
C VAL A 148 -11.48 -3.91 7.25
N LYS A 149 -10.53 -4.51 6.54
CA LYS A 149 -10.80 -5.72 5.76
C LYS A 149 -11.01 -6.95 6.63
N LEU A 150 -10.25 -7.08 7.69
CA LEU A 150 -10.35 -8.21 8.63
C LEU A 150 -11.70 -8.25 9.35
N ASP A 151 -12.26 -7.09 9.68
CA ASP A 151 -13.52 -6.99 10.40
C ASP A 151 -14.74 -7.46 9.57
N ILE A 152 -14.58 -7.54 8.24
CA ILE A 152 -15.65 -7.91 7.30
C ILE A 152 -15.56 -9.37 6.86
N VAL A 153 -14.40 -10.02 7.00
CA VAL A 153 -14.14 -11.33 6.42
C VAL A 153 -14.33 -12.45 7.46
N PRO A 154 -14.96 -13.59 7.08
CA PRO A 154 -15.09 -14.75 7.98
C PRO A 154 -13.74 -15.23 8.49
N GLU A 155 -13.72 -15.64 9.75
CA GLU A 155 -12.50 -16.12 10.38
C GLU A 155 -11.98 -17.40 9.71
N ASN A 156 -10.74 -17.34 9.24
CA ASN A 156 -10.03 -18.50 8.68
C ASN A 156 -8.54 -18.39 9.04
N LYS A 157 -7.75 -19.39 8.68
CA LYS A 157 -6.30 -19.43 9.01
C LYS A 157 -5.56 -18.16 8.61
N ASN A 158 -5.90 -17.57 7.47
CA ASN A 158 -5.24 -16.36 6.94
C ASN A 158 -5.65 -15.10 7.71
N THR A 159 -6.92 -15.01 8.14
CA THR A 159 -7.42 -13.89 8.96
C THR A 159 -6.82 -13.88 10.34
N ILE A 160 -6.71 -15.04 10.99
CA ILE A 160 -6.05 -15.17 12.31
C ILE A 160 -4.62 -14.65 12.19
N PHE A 161 -3.92 -15.06 11.16
CA PHE A 161 -2.55 -14.69 10.90
C PHE A 161 -2.37 -13.18 10.67
N LEU A 162 -3.26 -12.56 9.89
CA LEU A 162 -3.25 -11.10 9.68
C LEU A 162 -3.59 -10.34 10.97
N LYS A 163 -4.51 -10.86 11.81
CA LYS A 163 -4.81 -10.28 13.12
C LYS A 163 -3.59 -10.26 14.03
N ASP A 164 -2.85 -11.36 14.08
CA ASP A 164 -1.62 -11.45 14.88
C ASP A 164 -0.53 -10.52 14.34
N ALA A 165 -0.42 -10.41 13.03
CA ALA A 165 0.48 -9.49 12.38
C ALA A 165 0.19 -8.03 12.75
N ILE A 166 -1.07 -7.63 12.76
CA ILE A 166 -1.49 -6.28 13.14
C ILE A 166 -1.26 -6.00 14.63
N ARG A 167 -1.54 -6.98 15.51
CA ARG A 167 -1.33 -6.82 16.95
C ARG A 167 0.14 -6.62 17.33
N ASN A 168 1.04 -7.29 16.61
CA ASN A 168 2.48 -7.28 16.89
C ASN A 168 3.22 -6.17 16.11
N SER A 169 2.51 -5.38 15.37
CA SER A 169 3.05 -4.25 14.61
C SER A 169 2.78 -2.92 15.30
#